data_dca8af4920a5d79b2fe52bca17eb89dd
#
_entry.id   dca8af4920a5d79b2fe52bca17eb89dd
#
_cell.length_a   1.000
_cell.length_b   1.000
_cell.length_c   1.000
_cell.angle_alpha   90.00
_cell.angle_beta   90.00
_cell.angle_gamma   90.00
#
_symmetry.space_group_name_H-M   'P 1'
#
loop_
_entity.id
_entity.type
_entity.pdbx_description
1 polymer ?
#
loop_
_entity_poly.entity_id
_entity_poly.type
_entity_poly.pdbx_seq_one_letter_code
_entity_poly.pdbx_strand_id
1 'polypeptide(L)'
;VRKVCPQATRIVLSGDQSPANYLRSASVAHRFLQKPFDVATLKATIEKAEALRDVLANPALRSLANEIKTLPSLPSIYQELMKEMQAPQASLKKASRIVAKDLGMVTKILQLVNSAFFGLRTHVSDPEQAVALLGFDTIKSLVLSSQVFAQFDQAQLPSFSLDELWRHAMLAGTCARRIAKEAGASQSVTDEAFTAALLHDVGVLVLVANKPD
;
A
#
# COMPACT_ATOMS: atom_id res chain seq x y z
N VAL A 1 -1.82 -16.62 -25.75
CA VAL A 1 -0.98 -17.14 -24.67
C VAL A 1 -1.87 -17.70 -23.55
N ARG A 2 -2.80 -16.92 -22.95
CA ARG A 2 -3.62 -17.36 -21.79
C ARG A 2 -4.42 -18.64 -22.06
N LYS A 3 -4.97 -18.81 -23.28
CA LYS A 3 -5.74 -20.01 -23.66
C LYS A 3 -4.85 -21.22 -24.01
N VAL A 4 -3.64 -20.97 -24.54
CA VAL A 4 -2.74 -22.03 -25.04
C VAL A 4 -1.74 -22.45 -23.96
N CYS A 5 -1.24 -21.49 -23.17
CA CYS A 5 -0.27 -21.72 -22.09
C CYS A 5 -0.73 -20.97 -20.84
N PRO A 6 -1.73 -21.47 -20.11
CA PRO A 6 -2.27 -20.78 -18.93
C PRO A 6 -1.22 -20.61 -17.81
N GLN A 7 -0.23 -21.50 -17.74
CA GLN A 7 0.85 -21.48 -16.76
C GLN A 7 1.98 -20.49 -17.10
N ALA A 8 1.99 -19.90 -18.31
CA ALA A 8 3.05 -19.00 -18.71
C ALA A 8 2.98 -17.68 -17.93
N THR A 9 4.11 -17.26 -17.38
CA THR A 9 4.26 -15.91 -16.81
C THR A 9 4.17 -14.88 -17.93
N ARG A 10 3.28 -13.91 -17.77
CA ARG A 10 3.03 -12.85 -18.75
C ARG A 10 3.54 -11.53 -18.23
N ILE A 11 4.54 -11.00 -18.91
CA ILE A 11 5.13 -9.70 -18.63
C ILE A 11 4.81 -8.79 -19.81
N VAL A 12 4.15 -7.66 -19.59
CA VAL A 12 3.88 -6.65 -20.61
C VAL A 12 5.00 -5.61 -20.59
N LEU A 13 5.57 -5.35 -21.75
CA LEU A 13 6.59 -4.33 -21.96
C LEU A 13 5.98 -3.18 -22.77
N SER A 14 5.80 -2.00 -22.16
CA SER A 14 5.12 -0.86 -22.82
C SER A 14 5.91 0.44 -22.68
N GLY A 15 5.87 1.26 -23.74
CA GLY A 15 6.35 2.66 -23.70
C GLY A 15 5.25 3.65 -23.32
N ASP A 16 4.00 3.19 -23.20
CA ASP A 16 2.86 4.05 -22.85
C ASP A 16 2.76 4.21 -21.33
N GLN A 17 2.66 5.46 -20.88
CA GLN A 17 2.61 5.84 -19.46
C GLN A 17 1.17 6.06 -18.96
N SER A 18 0.13 5.81 -19.80
CA SER A 18 -1.24 6.10 -19.40
C SER A 18 -1.73 5.11 -18.32
N PRO A 19 -2.27 5.61 -17.18
CA PRO A 19 -2.83 4.76 -16.13
C PRO A 19 -3.95 3.84 -16.62
N ALA A 20 -4.71 4.26 -17.65
CA ALA A 20 -5.78 3.49 -18.23
C ALA A 20 -5.29 2.20 -18.92
N ASN A 21 -4.14 2.24 -19.59
CA ASN A 21 -3.53 1.07 -20.23
C ASN A 21 -2.88 0.12 -19.22
N TYR A 22 -2.39 0.65 -18.09
CA TYR A 22 -1.96 -0.16 -16.95
C TYR A 22 -3.10 -1.03 -16.42
N LEU A 23 -4.25 -0.44 -16.15
CA LEU A 23 -5.43 -1.15 -15.63
C LEU A 23 -5.98 -2.18 -16.63
N ARG A 24 -6.00 -1.87 -17.92
CA ARG A 24 -6.40 -2.83 -18.97
C ARG A 24 -5.46 -4.02 -19.08
N SER A 25 -4.16 -3.80 -18.87
CA SER A 25 -3.15 -4.85 -18.91
C SER A 25 -3.13 -5.71 -17.64
N ALA A 26 -3.56 -5.18 -16.50
CA ALA A 26 -3.57 -5.88 -15.21
C ALA A 26 -4.43 -7.15 -15.23
N SER A 27 -5.49 -7.18 -16.05
CA SER A 27 -6.36 -8.37 -16.19
C SER A 27 -5.73 -9.53 -16.98
N VAL A 28 -4.67 -9.26 -17.73
CA VAL A 28 -4.05 -10.26 -18.65
C VAL A 28 -2.57 -10.50 -18.38
N ALA A 29 -1.88 -9.60 -17.72
CA ALA A 29 -0.46 -9.67 -17.39
C ALA A 29 -0.23 -9.91 -15.90
N HIS A 30 0.84 -10.64 -15.57
CA HIS A 30 1.28 -10.85 -14.19
C HIS A 30 2.22 -9.72 -13.73
N ARG A 31 2.92 -9.10 -14.67
CA ARG A 31 3.85 -7.99 -14.45
C ARG A 31 3.81 -7.01 -15.61
N PHE A 32 4.13 -5.77 -15.31
CA PHE A 32 4.27 -4.71 -16.28
C PHE A 32 5.66 -4.09 -16.13
N LEU A 33 6.35 -3.84 -17.25
CA LEU A 33 7.65 -3.18 -17.26
C LEU A 33 7.62 -2.06 -18.31
N GLN A 34 7.93 -0.86 -17.82
CA GLN A 34 7.91 0.34 -18.64
C GLN A 34 9.20 0.48 -19.43
N LYS A 35 9.10 0.83 -20.70
CA LYS A 35 10.23 1.22 -21.56
C LYS A 35 10.56 2.71 -21.37
N PRO A 36 11.85 3.10 -21.34
CA PRO A 36 13.04 2.26 -21.41
C PRO A 36 13.33 1.56 -20.07
N PHE A 37 13.88 0.35 -20.10
CA PHE A 37 14.34 -0.40 -18.93
C PHE A 37 15.72 -1.04 -19.24
N ASP A 38 16.51 -1.25 -18.20
CA ASP A 38 17.78 -1.95 -18.30
C ASP A 38 17.63 -3.48 -18.11
N VAL A 39 18.69 -4.20 -18.42
CA VAL A 39 18.73 -5.67 -18.32
C VAL A 39 18.58 -6.13 -16.87
N ALA A 40 19.10 -5.38 -15.89
CA ALA A 40 19.02 -5.72 -14.48
C ALA A 40 17.57 -5.66 -13.99
N THR A 41 16.83 -4.63 -14.37
CA THR A 41 15.39 -4.47 -14.06
C THR A 41 14.56 -5.59 -14.69
N LEU A 42 14.84 -5.97 -15.93
CA LEU A 42 14.17 -7.10 -16.59
C LEU A 42 14.44 -8.41 -15.84
N LYS A 43 15.71 -8.67 -15.51
CA LYS A 43 16.12 -9.88 -14.76
C LYS A 43 15.42 -9.96 -13.41
N ALA A 44 15.47 -8.89 -12.62
CA ALA A 44 14.79 -8.83 -11.32
C ALA A 44 13.25 -9.03 -11.45
N THR A 45 12.65 -8.54 -12.53
CA THR A 45 11.22 -8.73 -12.79
C THR A 45 10.89 -10.20 -13.10
N ILE A 46 11.75 -10.88 -13.86
CA ILE A 46 11.61 -12.31 -14.17
C ILE A 46 11.79 -13.14 -12.88
N GLU A 47 12.84 -12.90 -12.10
CA GLU A 47 13.11 -13.61 -10.84
C GLU A 47 11.95 -13.48 -9.86
N LYS A 48 11.38 -12.29 -9.70
CA LYS A 48 10.18 -12.06 -8.86
C LYS A 48 8.95 -12.82 -9.40
N ALA A 49 8.80 -12.93 -10.71
CA ALA A 49 7.69 -13.65 -11.31
C ALA A 49 7.84 -15.18 -11.16
N GLU A 50 9.06 -15.70 -11.20
CA GLU A 50 9.37 -17.10 -10.95
C GLU A 50 9.14 -17.46 -9.47
N ALA A 51 9.63 -16.66 -8.54
CA ALA A 51 9.40 -16.85 -7.11
C ALA A 51 7.89 -16.91 -6.78
N LEU A 52 7.07 -16.05 -7.38
CA LEU A 52 5.62 -16.11 -7.22
C LEU A 52 5.03 -17.39 -7.78
N ARG A 53 5.53 -17.87 -8.93
CA ARG A 53 5.10 -19.14 -9.53
C ARG A 53 5.39 -20.31 -8.60
N ASP A 54 6.56 -20.32 -7.95
CA ASP A 54 6.95 -21.40 -7.04
C ASP A 54 6.09 -21.42 -5.78
N VAL A 55 5.73 -20.25 -5.24
CA VAL A 55 4.75 -20.13 -4.14
C VAL A 55 3.38 -20.68 -4.58
N LEU A 56 2.91 -20.34 -5.77
CA LEU A 56 1.64 -20.82 -6.33
C LEU A 56 1.72 -22.26 -6.89
N ALA A 57 2.90 -22.88 -6.89
CA ALA A 57 3.03 -24.32 -7.19
C ALA A 57 2.41 -25.19 -6.08
N ASN A 58 2.32 -24.67 -4.85
CA ASN A 58 1.60 -25.33 -3.76
C ASN A 58 0.08 -25.38 -4.08
N PRO A 59 -0.53 -26.59 -4.17
CA PRO A 59 -1.95 -26.73 -4.52
C PRO A 59 -2.89 -26.04 -3.52
N ALA A 60 -2.54 -26.04 -2.23
CA ALA A 60 -3.35 -25.38 -1.20
C ALA A 60 -3.36 -23.85 -1.36
N LEU A 61 -2.20 -23.24 -1.62
CA LEU A 61 -2.10 -21.80 -1.88
C LEU A 61 -2.78 -21.42 -3.19
N ARG A 62 -2.72 -22.28 -4.21
CA ARG A 62 -3.45 -22.06 -5.47
C ARG A 62 -4.96 -22.13 -5.28
N SER A 63 -5.46 -23.09 -4.49
CA SER A 63 -6.87 -23.17 -4.14
C SER A 63 -7.33 -21.90 -3.42
N LEU A 64 -6.60 -21.48 -2.38
CA LEU A 64 -6.86 -20.23 -1.65
C LEU A 64 -6.90 -19.03 -2.58
N ALA A 65 -5.91 -18.88 -3.47
CA ALA A 65 -5.86 -17.77 -4.41
C ALA A 65 -7.05 -17.76 -5.39
N ASN A 66 -7.56 -18.94 -5.78
CA ASN A 66 -8.73 -19.06 -6.65
C ASN A 66 -10.07 -18.76 -5.93
N GLU A 67 -10.10 -18.94 -4.63
CA GLU A 67 -11.28 -18.68 -3.79
C GLU A 67 -11.43 -17.18 -3.43
N ILE A 68 -10.34 -16.40 -3.53
CA ILE A 68 -10.37 -14.96 -3.30
C ILE A 68 -11.22 -14.28 -4.39
N LYS A 69 -12.38 -13.76 -4.00
CA LYS A 69 -13.33 -13.08 -4.90
C LYS A 69 -13.17 -11.57 -4.86
N THR A 70 -12.75 -11.04 -3.73
CA THR A 70 -12.63 -9.60 -3.48
C THR A 70 -11.21 -9.22 -3.10
N LEU A 71 -10.66 -8.26 -3.81
CA LEU A 71 -9.39 -7.62 -3.48
C LEU A 71 -9.64 -6.14 -3.23
N PRO A 72 -8.92 -5.51 -2.27
CA PRO A 72 -9.04 -4.07 -2.08
C PRO A 72 -8.66 -3.33 -3.37
N SER A 73 -9.47 -2.36 -3.73
CA SER A 73 -9.20 -1.47 -4.87
C SER A 73 -8.34 -0.28 -4.43
N LEU A 74 -7.69 0.36 -5.39
CA LEU A 74 -6.92 1.57 -5.11
C LEU A 74 -7.86 2.73 -4.76
N PRO A 75 -7.79 3.30 -3.55
CA PRO A 75 -8.77 4.27 -3.07
C PRO A 75 -8.71 5.60 -3.84
N SER A 76 -9.85 6.26 -4.02
CA SER A 76 -9.95 7.53 -4.76
C SER A 76 -9.17 8.67 -4.09
N ILE A 77 -9.22 8.76 -2.77
CA ILE A 77 -8.44 9.76 -2.00
C ILE A 77 -6.94 9.56 -2.19
N TYR A 78 -6.48 8.30 -2.22
CA TYR A 78 -5.07 8.01 -2.51
C TYR A 78 -4.68 8.45 -3.93
N GLN A 79 -5.53 8.18 -4.92
CA GLN A 79 -5.29 8.61 -6.31
C GLN A 79 -5.25 10.14 -6.43
N GLU A 80 -6.15 10.85 -5.73
CA GLU A 80 -6.17 12.32 -5.69
C GLU A 80 -4.90 12.88 -5.04
N LEU A 81 -4.46 12.28 -3.92
CA LEU A 81 -3.23 12.65 -3.25
C LEU A 81 -2.00 12.44 -4.14
N MET A 82 -1.92 11.28 -4.81
CA MET A 82 -0.82 10.97 -5.74
C MET A 82 -0.77 11.96 -6.92
N LYS A 83 -1.93 12.36 -7.44
CA LYS A 83 -2.02 13.36 -8.51
C LYS A 83 -1.53 14.74 -8.04
N GLU A 84 -1.88 15.15 -6.81
CA GLU A 84 -1.39 16.40 -6.22
C GLU A 84 0.13 16.36 -6.00
N MET A 85 0.68 15.23 -5.53
CA MET A 85 2.11 15.09 -5.30
C MET A 85 2.95 15.14 -6.59
N GLN A 86 2.39 14.72 -7.72
CA GLN A 86 3.04 14.77 -9.03
C GLN A 86 2.87 16.13 -9.73
N ALA A 87 2.04 17.03 -9.19
CA ALA A 87 1.82 18.33 -9.76
C ALA A 87 3.06 19.24 -9.64
N PRO A 88 3.36 20.10 -10.62
CA PRO A 88 4.49 21.03 -10.55
C PRO A 88 4.47 21.98 -9.35
N GLN A 89 3.28 22.20 -8.78
CA GLN A 89 3.04 23.03 -7.60
C GLN A 89 2.45 22.20 -6.45
N ALA A 90 3.01 21.00 -6.21
CA ALA A 90 2.64 20.16 -5.10
C ALA A 90 2.75 20.94 -3.77
N SER A 91 1.73 20.84 -2.92
CA SER A 91 1.64 21.61 -1.69
C SER A 91 1.07 20.76 -0.55
N LEU A 92 1.77 20.75 0.58
CA LEU A 92 1.28 20.12 1.82
C LEU A 92 -0.09 20.66 2.25
N LYS A 93 -0.37 21.95 1.98
CA LYS A 93 -1.68 22.55 2.22
C LYS A 93 -2.79 21.97 1.35
N LYS A 94 -2.51 21.64 0.09
CA LYS A 94 -3.48 20.96 -0.77
C LYS A 94 -3.65 19.50 -0.34
N ALA A 95 -2.55 18.81 0.01
CA ALA A 95 -2.60 17.47 0.56
C ALA A 95 -3.43 17.40 1.84
N SER A 96 -3.29 18.34 2.77
CA SER A 96 -4.10 18.39 3.99
C SER A 96 -5.60 18.56 3.70
N ARG A 97 -5.97 19.34 2.67
CA ARG A 97 -7.36 19.49 2.24
C ARG A 97 -7.93 18.21 1.62
N ILE A 98 -7.12 17.44 0.91
CA ILE A 98 -7.52 16.13 0.36
C ILE A 98 -7.79 15.17 1.52
N VAL A 99 -6.86 15.09 2.47
CA VAL A 99 -6.97 14.24 3.67
C VAL A 99 -8.18 14.65 4.53
N ALA A 100 -8.44 15.94 4.67
CA ALA A 100 -9.54 16.48 5.47
C ALA A 100 -10.95 16.11 4.95
N LYS A 101 -11.06 15.57 3.73
CA LYS A 101 -12.31 15.03 3.21
C LYS A 101 -12.76 13.75 3.94
N ASP A 102 -11.85 13.09 4.63
CA ASP A 102 -12.11 11.87 5.40
C ASP A 102 -11.79 12.09 6.89
N LEU A 103 -12.82 12.21 7.72
CA LEU A 103 -12.69 12.44 9.15
C LEU A 103 -11.97 11.29 9.87
N GLY A 104 -12.20 10.04 9.44
CA GLY A 104 -11.50 8.87 9.98
C GLY A 104 -10.01 8.94 9.70
N MET A 105 -9.63 9.39 8.50
CA MET A 105 -8.24 9.62 8.11
C MET A 105 -7.59 10.71 8.97
N VAL A 106 -8.26 11.84 9.13
CA VAL A 106 -7.79 12.94 10.00
C VAL A 106 -7.52 12.43 11.41
N THR A 107 -8.45 11.66 11.97
CA THR A 107 -8.31 11.08 13.31
C THR A 107 -7.07 10.19 13.41
N LYS A 108 -6.85 9.29 12.46
CA LYS A 108 -5.69 8.39 12.43
C LYS A 108 -4.36 9.15 12.28
N ILE A 109 -4.33 10.20 11.47
CA ILE A 109 -3.14 11.07 11.30
C ILE A 109 -2.83 11.82 12.60
N LEU A 110 -3.85 12.40 13.26
CA LEU A 110 -3.68 13.08 14.52
C LEU A 110 -3.26 12.12 15.66
N GLN A 111 -3.80 10.92 15.71
CA GLN A 111 -3.35 9.88 16.64
C GLN A 111 -1.89 9.51 16.41
N LEU A 112 -1.47 9.35 15.18
CA LEU A 112 -0.08 9.02 14.86
C LEU A 112 0.88 10.14 15.28
N VAL A 113 0.62 11.37 14.87
CA VAL A 113 1.53 12.50 15.15
C VAL A 113 1.62 12.79 16.64
N ASN A 114 0.55 12.56 17.41
CA ASN A 114 0.53 12.71 18.87
C ASN A 114 1.00 11.47 19.63
N SER A 115 1.36 10.41 18.92
CA SER A 115 1.86 9.19 19.57
C SER A 115 3.25 9.43 20.21
N ALA A 116 3.58 8.61 21.19
CA ALA A 116 4.91 8.62 21.84
C ALA A 116 6.08 8.45 20.85
N PHE A 117 5.80 7.89 19.68
CA PHE A 117 6.79 7.70 18.62
C PHE A 117 7.35 9.02 18.09
N PHE A 118 6.50 10.04 17.89
CA PHE A 118 6.94 11.37 17.45
C PHE A 118 7.51 12.23 18.59
N GLY A 119 7.18 11.90 19.84
CA GLY A 119 7.75 12.53 21.02
C GLY A 119 7.55 14.06 21.05
N LEU A 120 6.47 14.56 20.46
CA LEU A 120 6.17 15.97 20.42
C LEU A 120 5.88 16.49 21.82
N ARG A 121 6.41 17.68 22.15
CA ARG A 121 6.18 18.34 23.44
C ARG A 121 4.79 18.96 23.55
N THR A 122 4.17 19.27 22.42
CA THR A 122 2.86 19.92 22.33
C THR A 122 1.91 19.04 21.54
N HIS A 123 0.66 19.00 21.99
CA HIS A 123 -0.39 18.27 21.30
C HIS A 123 -0.77 18.97 19.98
N VAL A 124 -0.82 18.21 18.89
CA VAL A 124 -1.21 18.69 17.55
C VAL A 124 -2.69 18.38 17.35
N SER A 125 -3.51 19.40 17.15
CA SER A 125 -4.95 19.27 16.86
C SER A 125 -5.33 19.72 15.45
N ASP A 126 -4.41 20.40 14.76
CA ASP A 126 -4.61 20.89 13.40
C ASP A 126 -4.13 19.85 12.37
N PRO A 127 -5.01 19.36 11.48
CA PRO A 127 -4.62 18.43 10.42
C PRO A 127 -3.56 18.99 9.46
N GLU A 128 -3.57 20.29 9.17
CA GLU A 128 -2.57 20.92 8.28
C GLU A 128 -1.18 20.85 8.94
N GLN A 129 -1.11 21.15 10.23
CA GLN A 129 0.12 21.02 11.01
C GLN A 129 0.58 19.57 11.09
N ALA A 130 -0.33 18.61 11.30
CA ALA A 130 -0.01 17.19 11.35
C ALA A 130 0.57 16.69 10.01
N VAL A 131 -0.04 17.08 8.90
CA VAL A 131 0.45 16.75 7.54
C VAL A 131 1.83 17.35 7.29
N ALA A 132 2.06 18.60 7.74
CA ALA A 132 3.37 19.25 7.60
C ALA A 132 4.46 18.56 8.40
N LEU A 133 4.16 18.07 9.60
CA LEU A 133 5.09 17.34 10.46
C LEU A 133 5.42 15.93 9.93
N LEU A 134 4.44 15.24 9.37
CA LEU A 134 4.59 13.89 8.85
C LEU A 134 5.25 13.85 7.46
N GLY A 135 5.00 14.87 6.66
CA GLY A 135 5.46 14.95 5.28
C GLY A 135 4.62 14.10 4.30
N PHE A 136 4.86 14.31 3.01
CA PHE A 136 4.08 13.69 1.94
C PHE A 136 4.12 12.15 1.94
N ASP A 137 5.31 11.55 2.09
CA ASP A 137 5.46 10.09 1.96
C ASP A 137 4.80 9.35 3.13
N THR A 138 4.90 9.88 4.34
CA THR A 138 4.17 9.32 5.49
C THR A 138 2.67 9.43 5.30
N ILE A 139 2.18 10.60 4.86
CA ILE A 139 0.76 10.82 4.59
C ILE A 139 0.25 9.87 3.48
N LYS A 140 1.00 9.73 2.40
CA LYS A 140 0.68 8.79 1.31
C LYS A 140 0.49 7.37 1.84
N SER A 141 1.42 6.90 2.66
CA SER A 141 1.39 5.55 3.23
C SER A 141 0.20 5.35 4.18
N LEU A 142 -0.08 6.34 5.02
CA LEU A 142 -1.23 6.32 5.93
C LEU A 142 -2.56 6.34 5.19
N VAL A 143 -2.69 7.19 4.16
CA VAL A 143 -3.89 7.26 3.33
C VAL A 143 -4.13 5.93 2.64
N LEU A 144 -3.11 5.35 2.02
CA LEU A 144 -3.22 4.05 1.36
C LEU A 144 -3.65 2.96 2.35
N SER A 145 -2.93 2.82 3.44
CA SER A 145 -3.18 1.80 4.46
C SER A 145 -4.57 1.95 5.08
N SER A 146 -4.91 3.13 5.57
CA SER A 146 -6.21 3.37 6.20
C SER A 146 -7.38 3.12 5.25
N GLN A 147 -7.25 3.51 3.99
CA GLN A 147 -8.30 3.32 2.98
C GLN A 147 -8.40 1.86 2.52
N VAL A 148 -7.29 1.10 2.53
CA VAL A 148 -7.33 -0.35 2.31
C VAL A 148 -8.11 -1.02 3.44
N PHE A 149 -7.81 -0.69 4.70
CA PHE A 149 -8.53 -1.22 5.85
C PHE A 149 -10.02 -0.84 5.86
N ALA A 150 -10.37 0.36 5.41
CA ALA A 150 -11.76 0.84 5.36
C ALA A 150 -12.64 0.10 4.33
N GLN A 151 -12.05 -0.69 3.42
CA GLN A 151 -12.82 -1.52 2.50
C GLN A 151 -13.36 -2.81 3.14
N PHE A 152 -12.96 -3.09 4.37
CA PHE A 152 -13.40 -4.26 5.13
C PHE A 152 -14.37 -3.83 6.23
N ASP A 153 -15.51 -4.49 6.29
CA ASP A 153 -16.56 -4.20 7.29
C ASP A 153 -16.34 -5.06 8.53
N GLN A 154 -16.13 -4.43 9.69
CA GLN A 154 -15.97 -5.11 10.96
C GLN A 154 -17.18 -6.02 11.29
N ALA A 155 -18.38 -5.63 10.87
CA ALA A 155 -19.60 -6.42 11.11
C ALA A 155 -19.59 -7.77 10.37
N GLN A 156 -18.83 -7.87 9.29
CA GLN A 156 -18.65 -9.11 8.53
C GLN A 156 -17.49 -9.98 9.05
N LEU A 157 -16.76 -9.50 10.06
CA LEU A 157 -15.55 -10.12 10.61
C LEU A 157 -15.69 -10.29 12.16
N PRO A 158 -16.69 -11.04 12.65
CA PRO A 158 -16.99 -11.07 14.08
C PRO A 158 -15.88 -11.65 14.96
N SER A 159 -15.06 -12.54 14.40
CA SER A 159 -13.94 -13.20 15.10
C SER A 159 -12.60 -12.46 14.91
N PHE A 160 -12.59 -11.31 14.23
CA PHE A 160 -11.39 -10.59 13.86
C PHE A 160 -11.52 -9.10 14.17
N SER A 161 -10.49 -8.50 14.79
CA SER A 161 -10.48 -7.08 15.14
C SER A 161 -9.68 -6.26 14.13
N LEU A 162 -10.37 -5.46 13.33
CA LEU A 162 -9.72 -4.50 12.42
C LEU A 162 -8.90 -3.45 13.19
N ASP A 163 -9.37 -3.04 14.38
CA ASP A 163 -8.66 -2.05 15.20
C ASP A 163 -7.36 -2.61 15.78
N GLU A 164 -7.33 -3.89 16.16
CA GLU A 164 -6.11 -4.54 16.63
C GLU A 164 -5.10 -4.70 15.49
N LEU A 165 -5.55 -5.13 14.32
CA LEU A 165 -4.68 -5.23 13.15
C LEU A 165 -4.15 -3.87 12.73
N TRP A 166 -4.99 -2.83 12.74
CA TRP A 166 -4.55 -1.46 12.47
C TRP A 166 -3.48 -1.01 13.46
N ARG A 167 -3.69 -1.23 14.76
CA ARG A 167 -2.74 -0.89 15.81
C ARG A 167 -1.41 -1.64 15.66
N HIS A 168 -1.48 -2.93 15.30
CA HIS A 168 -0.30 -3.73 14.98
C HIS A 168 0.44 -3.16 13.78
N ALA A 169 -0.24 -2.88 12.68
CA ALA A 169 0.36 -2.31 11.47
C ALA A 169 1.06 -0.96 11.76
N MET A 170 0.43 -0.09 12.56
CA MET A 170 1.02 1.19 12.97
C MET A 170 2.27 1.01 13.82
N LEU A 171 2.25 0.07 14.78
CA LEU A 171 3.42 -0.24 15.61
C LEU A 171 4.56 -0.82 14.75
N ALA A 172 4.26 -1.79 13.89
CA ALA A 172 5.22 -2.38 12.97
C ALA A 172 5.86 -1.32 12.05
N GLY A 173 5.03 -0.44 11.46
CA GLY A 173 5.49 0.67 10.63
C GLY A 173 6.43 1.61 11.36
N THR A 174 6.06 2.03 12.56
CA THR A 174 6.88 2.95 13.36
C THR A 174 8.21 2.29 13.79
N CYS A 175 8.18 1.02 14.16
CA CYS A 175 9.39 0.26 14.47
C CYS A 175 10.30 0.09 13.25
N ALA A 176 9.76 -0.30 12.11
CA ALA A 176 10.52 -0.45 10.87
C ALA A 176 11.20 0.86 10.44
N ARG A 177 10.47 1.97 10.52
CA ARG A 177 11.01 3.31 10.25
C ARG A 177 12.16 3.65 11.17
N ARG A 178 12.01 3.39 12.48
CA ARG A 178 13.04 3.66 13.47
C ARG A 178 14.29 2.80 13.23
N ILE A 179 14.10 1.51 12.99
CA ILE A 179 15.22 0.60 12.70
C ILE A 179 15.97 1.05 11.45
N ALA A 180 15.27 1.37 10.37
CA ALA A 180 15.89 1.85 9.13
C ALA A 180 16.70 3.14 9.37
N LYS A 181 16.14 4.08 10.13
CA LYS A 181 16.81 5.33 10.48
C LYS A 181 18.06 5.11 11.33
N GLU A 182 17.98 4.29 12.37
CA GLU A 182 19.12 3.95 13.23
C GLU A 182 20.21 3.16 12.48
N ALA A 183 19.82 2.37 11.47
CA ALA A 183 20.72 1.68 10.56
C ALA A 183 21.39 2.60 9.52
N GLY A 184 21.08 3.91 9.53
CA GLY A 184 21.65 4.88 8.59
C GLY A 184 21.09 4.79 7.17
N ALA A 185 19.90 4.21 6.99
CA ALA A 185 19.25 4.14 5.69
C ALA A 185 18.86 5.53 5.17
N SER A 186 18.80 5.68 3.84
CA SER A 186 18.32 6.91 3.23
C SER A 186 16.86 7.21 3.61
N GLN A 187 16.42 8.47 3.47
CA GLN A 187 15.04 8.85 3.77
C GLN A 187 14.05 8.03 2.94
N SER A 188 14.33 7.78 1.66
CA SER A 188 13.49 6.95 0.78
C SER A 188 13.31 5.53 1.34
N VAL A 189 14.41 4.86 1.69
CA VAL A 189 14.36 3.51 2.26
C VAL A 189 13.62 3.49 3.60
N THR A 190 13.79 4.53 4.41
CA THR A 190 13.10 4.70 5.69
C THR A 190 11.57 4.82 5.50
N ASP A 191 11.13 5.58 4.51
CA ASP A 191 9.71 5.77 4.20
C ASP A 191 9.11 4.52 3.51
N GLU A 192 9.89 3.83 2.68
CA GLU A 192 9.51 2.54 2.10
C GLU A 192 9.36 1.44 3.17
N ALA A 193 10.28 1.37 4.13
CA ALA A 193 10.19 0.44 5.26
C ALA A 193 8.92 0.69 6.10
N PHE A 194 8.60 1.95 6.37
CA PHE A 194 7.35 2.32 7.02
C PHE A 194 6.13 1.85 6.25
N THR A 195 6.07 2.13 4.95
CA THR A 195 4.96 1.74 4.07
C THR A 195 4.80 0.22 3.98
N ALA A 196 5.90 -0.50 3.78
CA ALA A 196 5.89 -1.96 3.71
C ALA A 196 5.37 -2.59 5.00
N ALA A 197 5.82 -2.07 6.14
CA ALA A 197 5.38 -2.55 7.44
C ALA A 197 3.92 -2.18 7.77
N LEU A 198 3.39 -1.06 7.28
CA LEU A 198 1.97 -0.74 7.40
C LEU A 198 1.07 -1.72 6.62
N LEU A 199 1.57 -2.27 5.54
CA LEU A 199 0.80 -3.10 4.61
C LEU A 199 1.15 -4.60 4.70
N HIS A 200 2.09 -4.99 5.57
CA HIS A 200 2.63 -6.37 5.58
C HIS A 200 1.55 -7.43 5.83
N ASP A 201 0.55 -7.10 6.63
CA ASP A 201 -0.55 -8.01 7.00
C ASP A 201 -1.85 -7.79 6.20
N VAL A 202 -1.82 -6.99 5.12
CA VAL A 202 -3.02 -6.79 4.30
C VAL A 202 -3.58 -8.10 3.73
N GLY A 203 -2.72 -9.09 3.52
CA GLY A 203 -3.12 -10.44 3.11
C GLY A 203 -4.03 -11.14 4.12
N VAL A 204 -3.85 -10.88 5.42
CA VAL A 204 -4.72 -11.40 6.48
C VAL A 204 -6.14 -10.87 6.30
N LEU A 205 -6.31 -9.56 6.04
CA LEU A 205 -7.62 -8.96 5.74
C LEU A 205 -8.30 -9.63 4.55
N VAL A 206 -7.55 -9.86 3.47
CA VAL A 206 -8.07 -10.51 2.27
C VAL A 206 -8.53 -11.93 2.59
N LEU A 207 -7.75 -12.69 3.36
CA LEU A 207 -8.09 -14.07 3.75
C LEU A 207 -9.33 -14.10 4.63
N VAL A 208 -9.38 -13.32 5.70
CA VAL A 208 -10.50 -13.31 6.65
C VAL A 208 -11.79 -12.82 5.97
N ALA A 209 -11.72 -11.85 5.07
CA ALA A 209 -12.88 -11.38 4.32
C ALA A 209 -13.43 -12.40 3.30
N ASN A 210 -12.59 -13.30 2.81
CA ASN A 210 -13.00 -14.33 1.85
C ASN A 210 -13.22 -15.70 2.49
N LYS A 211 -12.69 -15.92 3.70
CA LYS A 211 -12.83 -17.14 4.52
C LYS A 211 -12.97 -16.73 5.99
N PRO A 212 -14.17 -16.35 6.42
CA PRO A 212 -14.43 -15.91 7.80
C PRO A 212 -14.44 -17.05 8.83
N ASP A 213 -14.37 -18.32 8.40
CA ASP A 213 -14.43 -19.54 9.23
C ASP A 213 -13.06 -19.98 9.75
#